data_54e33ce392fd44a8ebf052aaf45be6cd
#
_entry.id   54e33ce392fd44a8ebf052aaf45be6cd
#
_cell.length_a   1.000
_cell.length_b   1.000
_cell.length_c   1.000
_cell.angle_alpha   90.00
_cell.angle_beta   90.00
_cell.angle_gamma   90.00
#
_symmetry.space_group_name_H-M   'P 1'
#
loop_
_entity.id
_entity.type
_entity.pdbx_description
1 polymer ?
#
loop_
_entity_poly.entity_id
_entity_poly.type
_entity_poly.pdbx_seq_one_letter_code
_entity_poly.pdbx_strand_id
1 'polypeptide(L)'
;MDPRKNYYEVLGVSENATGDEIRKAFRRLAKKYHPDVNPGDKAAESRFKEINEANGVLSDRKKREEYDAVRKGVFTGGFREGGPFHWAGGSGFDPGGYPQGEAFDLGDIFGDLLQGGRFAQAGGRGVDLTMDLPVDFLDMARGAVRDLQYQRPKACAGCRGSGRAGRRGCPQCGGAGVTEHAERIKVRIPAGARDGSTIRVGGKGGERTASGKSGDLIIRLRMIPHPYFRREGSDIFLDLPVTYSEAVKGARISVPTIDGPVTVSVPEGSSSGRKLRLKGRGVPTPGGGSRGDQYVVLQVAVPKEQSKEFLSLVDRLAAFEDPNLRGGWN
;
A
#
# COMPACT_ATOMS: atom_id res chain seq x y z
N MET A 1 -21.09 -11.02 -15.96
CA MET A 1 -21.72 -12.35 -16.15
C MET A 1 -22.64 -12.27 -17.35
N ASP A 2 -22.30 -12.91 -18.46
CA ASP A 2 -23.15 -12.92 -19.65
C ASP A 2 -23.96 -14.23 -19.64
N PRO A 3 -25.28 -14.20 -19.43
CA PRO A 3 -26.12 -15.41 -19.35
C PRO A 3 -26.23 -16.16 -20.68
N ARG A 4 -25.76 -15.56 -21.79
CA ARG A 4 -25.74 -16.17 -23.12
C ARG A 4 -24.52 -17.05 -23.36
N LYS A 5 -23.46 -16.90 -22.56
CA LYS A 5 -22.22 -17.68 -22.67
C LYS A 5 -22.29 -18.94 -21.80
N ASN A 6 -21.95 -20.09 -22.38
CA ASN A 6 -21.81 -21.33 -21.63
C ASN A 6 -20.44 -21.44 -21.01
N TYR A 7 -20.29 -21.06 -19.73
CA TYR A 7 -19.01 -21.09 -19.02
C TYR A 7 -18.45 -22.50 -18.84
N TYR A 8 -19.29 -23.54 -18.82
CA TYR A 8 -18.83 -24.91 -18.79
C TYR A 8 -18.14 -25.31 -20.10
N GLU A 9 -18.69 -24.91 -21.24
CA GLU A 9 -18.06 -25.11 -22.56
C GLU A 9 -16.76 -24.30 -22.71
N VAL A 10 -16.70 -23.09 -22.18
CA VAL A 10 -15.49 -22.26 -22.19
C VAL A 10 -14.34 -22.96 -21.48
N LEU A 11 -14.60 -23.62 -20.34
CA LEU A 11 -13.62 -24.41 -19.61
C LEU A 11 -13.45 -25.84 -20.14
N GLY A 12 -14.34 -26.29 -21.03
CA GLY A 12 -14.35 -27.67 -21.55
C GLY A 12 -14.60 -28.71 -20.49
N VAL A 13 -15.56 -28.44 -19.58
CA VAL A 13 -15.99 -29.34 -18.51
C VAL A 13 -17.47 -29.60 -18.57
N SER A 14 -17.93 -30.69 -17.96
CA SER A 14 -19.35 -31.03 -17.82
C SER A 14 -20.07 -30.06 -16.87
N GLU A 15 -21.36 -29.83 -17.07
CA GLU A 15 -22.19 -29.05 -16.14
C GLU A 15 -22.23 -29.65 -14.73
N ASN A 16 -22.00 -30.96 -14.62
CA ASN A 16 -21.93 -31.68 -13.34
C ASN A 16 -20.49 -31.74 -12.78
N ALA A 17 -19.53 -31.04 -13.38
CA ALA A 17 -18.13 -31.08 -12.95
C ALA A 17 -17.97 -30.61 -11.50
N THR A 18 -17.12 -31.29 -10.77
CA THR A 18 -16.74 -30.92 -9.40
C THR A 18 -15.88 -29.65 -9.38
N GLY A 19 -15.83 -28.98 -8.24
CA GLY A 19 -14.97 -27.79 -8.09
C GLY A 19 -13.48 -28.05 -8.37
N ASP A 20 -13.03 -29.30 -8.16
CA ASP A 20 -11.64 -29.70 -8.46
C ASP A 20 -11.39 -29.85 -9.95
N GLU A 21 -12.36 -30.43 -10.68
CA GLU A 21 -12.30 -30.55 -12.13
C GLU A 21 -12.30 -29.18 -12.81
N ILE A 22 -13.13 -28.25 -12.34
CA ILE A 22 -13.16 -26.86 -12.80
C ILE A 22 -11.80 -26.20 -12.58
N ARG A 23 -11.22 -26.31 -11.38
CA ARG A 23 -9.88 -25.75 -11.08
C ARG A 23 -8.78 -26.37 -11.92
N LYS A 24 -8.85 -27.66 -12.18
CA LYS A 24 -7.86 -28.37 -13.02
C LYS A 24 -7.95 -27.92 -14.48
N ALA A 25 -9.17 -27.80 -15.01
CA ALA A 25 -9.41 -27.32 -16.37
C ALA A 25 -8.93 -25.86 -16.54
N PHE A 26 -9.28 -24.99 -15.59
CA PHE A 26 -8.82 -23.61 -15.58
C PHE A 26 -7.29 -23.51 -15.64
N ARG A 27 -6.56 -24.21 -14.74
CA ARG A 27 -5.10 -24.15 -14.71
C ARG A 27 -4.47 -24.62 -16.02
N ARG A 28 -5.02 -25.65 -16.65
CA ARG A 28 -4.56 -26.16 -17.95
C ARG A 28 -4.74 -25.11 -19.06
N LEU A 29 -5.91 -24.50 -19.14
CA LEU A 29 -6.24 -23.50 -20.17
C LEU A 29 -5.53 -22.18 -19.93
N ALA A 30 -5.44 -21.71 -18.69
CA ALA A 30 -4.72 -20.49 -18.32
C ALA A 30 -3.23 -20.59 -18.70
N LYS A 31 -2.59 -21.75 -18.47
CA LYS A 31 -1.20 -21.97 -18.90
C LYS A 31 -1.06 -21.98 -20.43
N LYS A 32 -2.05 -22.54 -21.15
CA LYS A 32 -2.03 -22.62 -22.61
C LYS A 32 -2.18 -21.25 -23.28
N TYR A 33 -3.05 -20.39 -22.75
CA TYR A 33 -3.40 -19.09 -23.32
C TYR A 33 -2.79 -17.90 -22.58
N HIS A 34 -1.76 -18.15 -21.72
CA HIS A 34 -1.09 -17.10 -20.97
C HIS A 34 -0.43 -16.09 -21.91
N PRO A 35 -0.52 -14.77 -21.63
CA PRO A 35 0.12 -13.75 -22.47
C PRO A 35 1.63 -13.94 -22.66
N ASP A 36 2.33 -14.42 -21.61
CA ASP A 36 3.78 -14.67 -21.67
C ASP A 36 4.14 -15.84 -22.60
N VAL A 37 3.22 -16.78 -22.80
CA VAL A 37 3.42 -17.93 -23.69
C VAL A 37 2.98 -17.62 -25.12
N ASN A 38 2.06 -16.65 -25.28
CA ASN A 38 1.51 -16.25 -26.58
C ASN A 38 1.61 -14.72 -26.75
N PRO A 39 2.82 -14.14 -26.79
CA PRO A 39 2.99 -12.70 -26.87
C PRO A 39 2.47 -12.14 -28.21
N GLY A 40 1.55 -11.17 -28.13
CA GLY A 40 0.98 -10.51 -29.29
C GLY A 40 -0.18 -11.24 -30.00
N ASP A 41 -0.59 -12.43 -29.53
CA ASP A 41 -1.74 -13.14 -30.07
C ASP A 41 -3.05 -12.65 -29.44
N LYS A 42 -3.76 -11.79 -30.18
CA LYS A 42 -5.07 -11.24 -29.77
C LYS A 42 -6.14 -12.31 -29.56
N ALA A 43 -6.07 -13.44 -30.27
CA ALA A 43 -7.02 -14.54 -30.11
C ALA A 43 -6.76 -15.28 -28.80
N ALA A 44 -5.49 -15.52 -28.46
CA ALA A 44 -5.11 -16.11 -27.17
C ALA A 44 -5.50 -15.17 -26.01
N GLU A 45 -5.31 -13.87 -26.15
CA GLU A 45 -5.71 -12.88 -25.13
C GLU A 45 -7.23 -12.86 -24.90
N SER A 46 -8.02 -12.89 -25.98
CA SER A 46 -9.49 -12.96 -25.87
C SER A 46 -9.93 -14.25 -25.19
N ARG A 47 -9.35 -15.39 -25.54
CA ARG A 47 -9.63 -16.69 -24.91
C ARG A 47 -9.21 -16.69 -23.44
N PHE A 48 -8.10 -16.08 -23.09
CA PHE A 48 -7.68 -15.98 -21.70
C PHE A 48 -8.65 -15.16 -20.85
N LYS A 49 -9.20 -14.06 -21.39
CA LYS A 49 -10.27 -13.28 -20.74
C LYS A 49 -11.53 -14.11 -20.50
N GLU A 50 -11.97 -14.87 -21.50
CA GLU A 50 -13.14 -15.75 -21.37
C GLU A 50 -12.94 -16.86 -20.33
N ILE A 51 -11.76 -17.46 -20.29
CA ILE A 51 -11.39 -18.50 -19.32
C ILE A 51 -11.39 -17.95 -17.89
N ASN A 52 -10.86 -16.73 -17.69
CA ASN A 52 -10.88 -16.07 -16.38
C ASN A 52 -12.30 -15.72 -15.93
N GLU A 53 -13.14 -15.22 -16.84
CA GLU A 53 -14.55 -14.93 -16.58
C GLU A 53 -15.30 -16.21 -16.15
N ALA A 54 -15.14 -17.29 -16.89
CA ALA A 54 -15.76 -18.57 -16.61
C ALA A 54 -15.33 -19.16 -15.25
N ASN A 55 -14.03 -19.06 -14.93
CA ASN A 55 -13.52 -19.50 -13.63
C ASN A 55 -14.06 -18.65 -12.49
N GLY A 56 -14.15 -17.33 -12.65
CA GLY A 56 -14.68 -16.39 -11.64
C GLY A 56 -16.15 -16.68 -11.26
N VAL A 57 -16.91 -17.29 -12.16
CA VAL A 57 -18.31 -17.71 -11.91
C VAL A 57 -18.39 -19.13 -11.38
N LEU A 58 -17.70 -20.09 -11.98
CA LEU A 58 -17.86 -21.53 -11.68
C LEU A 58 -17.04 -22.02 -10.48
N SER A 59 -16.00 -21.28 -10.04
CA SER A 59 -15.18 -21.67 -8.89
C SER A 59 -15.83 -21.36 -7.55
N ASP A 60 -16.76 -20.40 -7.50
CA ASP A 60 -17.53 -20.05 -6.31
C ASP A 60 -18.89 -20.77 -6.33
N ARG A 61 -19.18 -21.51 -5.25
CA ARG A 61 -20.40 -22.30 -5.15
C ARG A 61 -21.68 -21.46 -5.30
N LYS A 62 -21.73 -20.28 -4.69
CA LYS A 62 -22.92 -19.41 -4.75
C LYS A 62 -23.12 -18.83 -6.14
N LYS A 63 -22.04 -18.30 -6.75
CA LYS A 63 -22.07 -17.75 -8.10
C LYS A 63 -22.44 -18.81 -9.15
N ARG A 64 -21.98 -20.05 -8.94
CA ARG A 64 -22.32 -21.17 -9.79
C ARG A 64 -23.81 -21.54 -9.68
N GLU A 65 -24.34 -21.65 -8.46
CA GLU A 65 -25.76 -21.91 -8.20
C GLU A 65 -26.67 -20.85 -8.83
N GLU A 66 -26.29 -19.57 -8.71
CA GLU A 66 -26.99 -18.44 -9.32
C GLU A 66 -26.94 -18.51 -10.87
N TYR A 67 -25.78 -18.78 -11.44
CA TYR A 67 -25.59 -18.92 -12.87
C TYR A 67 -26.42 -20.09 -13.42
N ASP A 68 -26.41 -21.24 -12.74
CA ASP A 68 -27.20 -22.41 -13.12
C ASP A 68 -28.71 -22.16 -13.01
N ALA A 69 -29.16 -21.40 -12.00
CA ALA A 69 -30.55 -20.99 -11.84
C ALA A 69 -31.04 -20.09 -12.99
N VAL A 70 -30.24 -19.11 -13.37
CA VAL A 70 -30.54 -18.21 -14.50
C VAL A 70 -30.60 -18.99 -15.81
N ARG A 71 -29.65 -19.91 -16.02
CA ARG A 71 -29.58 -20.70 -17.25
C ARG A 71 -30.68 -21.74 -17.36
N LYS A 72 -31.16 -22.33 -16.27
CA LYS A 72 -32.27 -23.29 -16.23
C LYS A 72 -33.64 -22.62 -16.30
N GLY A 73 -33.70 -21.28 -16.48
CA GLY A 73 -34.97 -20.58 -16.62
C GLY A 73 -35.85 -20.54 -15.36
N VAL A 74 -35.28 -20.83 -14.18
CA VAL A 74 -36.02 -20.88 -12.89
C VAL A 74 -36.42 -19.46 -12.43
N PHE A 75 -35.92 -18.40 -13.11
CA PHE A 75 -36.31 -17.01 -12.86
C PHE A 75 -37.51 -16.60 -13.75
N THR A 76 -38.57 -17.42 -13.78
CA THR A 76 -39.88 -17.02 -14.33
C THR A 76 -40.69 -16.27 -13.27
N GLY A 77 -40.28 -15.07 -12.95
CA GLY A 77 -40.95 -14.16 -12.02
C GLY A 77 -40.78 -12.72 -12.48
N GLY A 78 -41.47 -12.32 -13.57
CA GLY A 78 -41.83 -10.92 -13.82
C GLY A 78 -40.83 -10.06 -14.55
N PHE A 79 -40.47 -10.38 -15.79
CA PHE A 79 -40.09 -9.32 -16.76
C PHE A 79 -41.38 -8.81 -17.43
N ARG A 80 -41.94 -7.78 -16.86
CA ARG A 80 -42.95 -6.95 -17.52
C ARG A 80 -42.24 -6.08 -18.54
N GLU A 81 -42.53 -6.32 -19.79
CA GLU A 81 -42.17 -5.53 -20.97
C GLU A 81 -42.62 -4.06 -20.76
N GLY A 82 -41.67 -3.12 -20.80
CA GLY A 82 -42.02 -1.68 -20.84
C GLY A 82 -41.31 -0.80 -19.81
N GLY A 83 -40.01 -0.57 -19.97
CA GLY A 83 -39.33 0.54 -19.32
C GLY A 83 -38.02 0.85 -20.04
N PRO A 84 -37.74 2.09 -20.46
CA PRO A 84 -36.55 2.43 -21.21
C PRO A 84 -35.34 2.47 -20.28
N PHE A 85 -34.50 1.44 -20.34
CA PHE A 85 -33.13 1.54 -19.80
C PHE A 85 -32.33 2.40 -20.78
N HIS A 86 -32.27 3.71 -20.52
CA HIS A 86 -31.29 4.60 -21.13
C HIS A 86 -29.89 4.22 -20.63
N TRP A 87 -29.14 3.52 -21.48
CA TRP A 87 -27.70 3.46 -21.41
C TRP A 87 -27.16 4.84 -21.83
N ALA A 88 -26.91 5.71 -20.87
CA ALA A 88 -26.14 6.92 -21.13
C ALA A 88 -24.69 6.50 -21.38
N GLY A 89 -24.34 6.36 -22.65
CA GLY A 89 -22.95 6.26 -23.10
C GLY A 89 -22.25 7.58 -22.82
N GLY A 90 -21.13 7.52 -22.15
CA GLY A 90 -20.25 8.65 -21.84
C GLY A 90 -18.80 8.18 -21.74
N SER A 91 -18.15 8.20 -22.89
CA SER A 91 -16.73 8.50 -23.18
C SER A 91 -15.61 7.97 -22.25
N GLY A 92 -14.73 7.20 -22.87
CA GLY A 92 -13.29 7.30 -22.62
C GLY A 92 -12.71 6.30 -21.65
N PHE A 93 -12.62 5.03 -22.05
CA PHE A 93 -11.70 4.09 -21.43
C PHE A 93 -10.47 3.96 -22.32
N ASP A 94 -9.38 4.61 -21.90
CA ASP A 94 -8.06 4.51 -22.53
C ASP A 94 -7.39 3.20 -22.07
N PRO A 95 -6.99 2.28 -22.97
CA PRO A 95 -6.41 0.98 -22.59
C PRO A 95 -4.89 1.00 -22.45
N GLY A 96 -4.33 2.00 -21.79
CA GLY A 96 -2.87 2.16 -21.69
C GLY A 96 -2.39 2.56 -20.30
N GLY A 97 -2.46 1.68 -19.31
CA GLY A 97 -1.87 1.96 -18.02
C GLY A 97 -2.11 0.86 -17.01
N TYR A 98 -1.24 -0.13 -16.96
CA TYR A 98 -1.21 -1.11 -15.89
C TYR A 98 -0.42 -0.58 -14.69
N PRO A 99 -0.99 -0.50 -13.48
CA PRO A 99 -0.24 -0.76 -12.27
C PRO A 99 -0.54 -2.18 -11.80
N GLN A 100 0.53 -2.91 -11.63
CA GLN A 100 0.62 -4.25 -11.06
C GLN A 100 0.23 -4.24 -9.58
N GLY A 101 -0.73 -5.11 -9.19
CA GLY A 101 -0.89 -5.55 -7.80
C GLY A 101 -1.90 -4.79 -6.96
N GLU A 102 -3.15 -5.23 -7.08
CA GLU A 102 -4.07 -5.50 -5.97
C GLU A 102 -5.33 -6.10 -6.59
N ALA A 103 -5.71 -7.29 -6.11
CA ALA A 103 -6.95 -7.93 -6.51
C ALA A 103 -8.12 -7.08 -5.98
N PHE A 104 -8.66 -6.23 -6.84
CA PHE A 104 -9.93 -5.57 -6.57
C PHE A 104 -11.01 -6.64 -6.48
N ASP A 105 -11.50 -6.83 -5.27
CA ASP A 105 -12.67 -7.68 -5.03
C ASP A 105 -13.91 -7.02 -5.65
N LEU A 106 -14.19 -7.42 -6.88
CA LEU A 106 -15.41 -7.04 -7.61
C LEU A 106 -16.68 -7.55 -6.92
N GLY A 107 -16.57 -8.36 -5.88
CA GLY A 107 -17.67 -8.89 -5.09
C GLY A 107 -18.38 -7.82 -4.27
N ASP A 108 -17.63 -6.87 -3.71
CA ASP A 108 -18.20 -5.80 -2.88
C ASP A 108 -18.95 -4.73 -3.69
N ILE A 109 -18.54 -4.50 -4.94
CA ILE A 109 -19.24 -3.51 -5.81
C ILE A 109 -20.54 -4.11 -6.40
N PHE A 110 -20.55 -5.41 -6.65
CA PHE A 110 -21.75 -6.07 -7.21
C PHE A 110 -22.78 -6.46 -6.14
N GLY A 111 -22.37 -6.69 -4.90
CA GLY A 111 -23.28 -6.95 -3.78
C GLY A 111 -24.21 -5.77 -3.51
N ASP A 112 -23.69 -4.56 -3.61
CA ASP A 112 -24.45 -3.30 -3.37
C ASP A 112 -25.37 -2.93 -4.54
N LEU A 113 -25.02 -3.30 -5.77
CA LEU A 113 -25.82 -2.94 -6.97
C LEU A 113 -26.98 -3.90 -7.23
N LEU A 114 -26.88 -5.19 -6.86
CA LEU A 114 -27.91 -6.18 -7.12
C LEU A 114 -29.00 -6.24 -6.04
N GLN A 115 -28.76 -5.63 -4.88
CA GLN A 115 -29.77 -5.49 -3.82
C GLN A 115 -30.55 -4.19 -4.00
N GLY A 116 -31.15 -4.08 -5.20
CA GLY A 116 -31.99 -2.98 -5.62
C GLY A 116 -33.00 -2.59 -4.56
N GLY A 117 -32.88 -1.40 -4.00
CA GLY A 117 -34.01 -0.66 -3.46
C GLY A 117 -34.39 -0.91 -2.01
N ARG A 118 -33.51 -1.40 -1.14
CA ARG A 118 -33.73 -1.36 0.32
C ARG A 118 -32.66 -0.55 1.06
N PHE A 119 -32.45 0.69 0.65
CA PHE A 119 -31.78 1.72 1.44
C PHE A 119 -32.65 2.22 2.60
N ALA A 120 -33.41 1.35 3.24
CA ALA A 120 -34.14 1.69 4.43
C ALA A 120 -34.12 0.50 5.37
N GLN A 121 -33.36 0.64 6.47
CA GLN A 121 -33.50 -0.17 7.67
C GLN A 121 -32.62 -1.42 7.84
N ALA A 122 -31.37 -1.37 7.39
CA ALA A 122 -30.34 -2.11 8.12
C ALA A 122 -29.61 -1.09 9.00
N GLY A 123 -29.52 -1.30 10.32
CA GLY A 123 -28.76 -0.46 11.27
C GLY A 123 -27.32 -0.34 10.81
N GLY A 124 -27.07 0.60 9.92
CA GLY A 124 -25.86 0.69 9.14
C GLY A 124 -24.68 1.04 10.05
N ARG A 125 -23.64 0.21 10.01
CA ARG A 125 -22.32 0.56 10.52
C ARG A 125 -21.90 1.92 9.94
N GLY A 126 -21.27 2.75 10.73
CA GLY A 126 -20.73 4.03 10.29
C GLY A 126 -19.61 3.83 9.27
N VAL A 127 -19.25 4.90 8.60
CA VAL A 127 -18.23 4.91 7.55
C VAL A 127 -16.84 4.83 8.17
N ASP A 128 -15.97 3.99 7.61
CA ASP A 128 -14.56 3.99 7.98
C ASP A 128 -13.90 5.28 7.46
N LEU A 129 -13.06 5.90 8.29
CA LEU A 129 -12.31 7.10 7.94
C LEU A 129 -10.87 6.74 7.68
N THR A 130 -10.30 7.25 6.60
CA THR A 130 -8.88 7.07 6.29
C THR A 130 -8.17 8.42 6.35
N MET A 131 -6.98 8.44 6.98
CA MET A 131 -6.14 9.62 7.02
C MET A 131 -4.66 9.26 6.99
N ASP A 132 -3.85 10.14 6.43
CA ASP A 132 -2.40 10.03 6.46
C ASP A 132 -1.85 10.75 7.70
N LEU A 133 -0.92 10.09 8.39
CA LEU A 133 -0.20 10.65 9.54
C LEU A 133 1.28 10.76 9.19
N PRO A 134 1.82 11.97 9.01
CA PRO A 134 3.26 12.16 8.85
C PRO A 134 3.97 11.85 10.16
N VAL A 135 5.02 11.04 10.09
CA VAL A 135 5.80 10.56 11.24
C VAL A 135 7.28 10.64 10.93
N ASP A 136 8.05 11.17 11.87
CA ASP A 136 9.50 11.25 11.74
C ASP A 136 10.13 9.85 11.69
N PHE A 137 11.20 9.73 10.92
CA PHE A 137 11.96 8.48 10.79
C PHE A 137 12.32 7.85 12.14
N LEU A 138 12.80 8.66 13.11
CA LEU A 138 13.20 8.18 14.43
C LEU A 138 12.02 7.63 15.23
N ASP A 139 10.86 8.26 15.14
CA ASP A 139 9.65 7.77 15.79
C ASP A 139 9.14 6.47 15.20
N MET A 140 9.26 6.30 13.89
CA MET A 140 8.93 5.02 13.24
C MET A 140 9.93 3.93 13.58
N ALA A 141 11.21 4.28 13.74
CA ALA A 141 12.25 3.33 14.09
C ALA A 141 12.13 2.85 15.55
N ARG A 142 11.95 3.79 16.50
CA ARG A 142 11.89 3.50 17.94
C ARG A 142 10.51 3.08 18.43
N GLY A 143 9.49 3.45 17.70
CA GLY A 143 8.11 3.51 18.17
C GLY A 143 7.84 4.77 18.97
N ALA A 144 6.61 5.26 18.89
CA ALA A 144 6.19 6.49 19.56
C ALA A 144 4.70 6.46 19.91
N VAL A 145 4.29 7.36 20.79
CA VAL A 145 2.87 7.68 21.01
C VAL A 145 2.65 9.11 20.54
N ARG A 146 1.70 9.30 19.64
CA ARG A 146 1.37 10.61 19.07
C ARG A 146 -0.09 10.95 19.39
N ASP A 147 -0.33 12.20 19.78
CA ASP A 147 -1.68 12.74 19.90
C ASP A 147 -2.14 13.19 18.52
N LEU A 148 -3.29 12.66 18.09
CA LEU A 148 -3.91 12.95 16.83
C LEU A 148 -5.24 13.65 17.03
N GLN A 149 -5.44 14.77 16.39
CA GLN A 149 -6.70 15.49 16.33
C GLN A 149 -7.27 15.39 14.91
N TYR A 150 -8.53 15.00 14.79
CA TYR A 150 -9.19 14.84 13.50
C TYR A 150 -10.68 15.21 13.61
N GLN A 151 -11.31 15.47 12.46
CA GLN A 151 -12.74 15.73 12.37
C GLN A 151 -13.47 14.40 12.19
N ARG A 152 -14.39 14.14 13.11
CA ARG A 152 -15.19 12.92 13.11
C ARG A 152 -16.66 13.25 12.83
N PRO A 153 -17.25 12.69 11.74
CA PRO A 153 -18.68 12.79 11.51
C PRO A 153 -19.44 12.00 12.58
N LYS A 154 -20.27 12.66 13.34
CA LYS A 154 -21.17 12.04 14.33
C LYS A 154 -22.61 12.24 13.91
N ALA A 155 -23.48 11.30 14.32
CA ALA A 155 -24.92 11.44 14.10
C ALA A 155 -25.43 12.74 14.68
N CYS A 156 -26.13 13.52 13.88
CA CYS A 156 -26.70 14.80 14.31
C CYS A 156 -27.66 14.61 15.50
N ALA A 157 -27.43 15.32 16.57
CA ALA A 157 -28.26 15.24 17.80
C ALA A 157 -29.72 15.64 17.54
N GLY A 158 -29.95 16.60 16.65
CA GLY A 158 -31.31 17.11 16.37
C GLY A 158 -32.19 16.14 15.59
N CYS A 159 -31.62 15.35 14.66
CA CYS A 159 -32.37 14.40 13.84
C CYS A 159 -31.95 12.93 14.04
N ARG A 160 -31.00 12.67 14.95
CA ARG A 160 -30.50 11.32 15.26
C ARG A 160 -30.02 10.53 14.04
N GLY A 161 -29.46 11.25 13.04
CA GLY A 161 -28.94 10.67 11.82
C GLY A 161 -29.92 10.61 10.64
N SER A 162 -31.21 10.96 10.83
CA SER A 162 -32.22 10.91 9.77
C SER A 162 -32.08 12.00 8.70
N GLY A 163 -31.36 13.08 8.99
CA GLY A 163 -31.26 14.26 8.14
C GLY A 163 -32.55 15.10 8.05
N ARG A 164 -33.63 14.69 8.72
CA ARG A 164 -34.95 15.30 8.59
C ARG A 164 -35.51 15.75 9.95
N ALA A 165 -36.24 16.85 9.95
CA ALA A 165 -37.06 17.31 11.05
C ALA A 165 -38.51 17.43 10.54
N GLY A 166 -39.31 16.37 10.69
CA GLY A 166 -40.62 16.23 10.07
C GLY A 166 -40.50 16.12 8.55
N ARG A 167 -41.22 17.00 7.80
CA ARG A 167 -41.19 17.05 6.33
C ARG A 167 -40.05 17.90 5.74
N ARG A 168 -39.27 18.59 6.59
CA ARG A 168 -38.17 19.49 6.16
C ARG A 168 -36.82 18.90 6.49
N GLY A 169 -35.77 19.39 5.83
CA GLY A 169 -34.39 19.09 6.21
C GLY A 169 -34.10 19.54 7.64
N CYS A 170 -33.28 18.79 8.36
CA CYS A 170 -32.89 19.16 9.73
C CYS A 170 -32.07 20.46 9.71
N PRO A 171 -32.47 21.51 10.41
CA PRO A 171 -31.76 22.80 10.38
C PRO A 171 -30.35 22.73 11.00
N GLN A 172 -30.10 21.77 11.90
CA GLN A 172 -28.79 21.62 12.57
C GLN A 172 -27.72 21.00 11.67
N CYS A 173 -28.07 20.08 10.80
CA CYS A 173 -27.14 19.42 9.88
C CYS A 173 -27.40 19.73 8.41
N GLY A 174 -28.30 20.64 8.09
CA GLY A 174 -28.64 20.99 6.70
C GLY A 174 -29.20 19.83 5.86
N GLY A 175 -29.70 18.77 6.50
CA GLY A 175 -30.15 17.55 5.82
C GLY A 175 -29.12 16.43 5.73
N ALA A 176 -27.87 16.65 6.08
CA ALA A 176 -26.80 15.65 6.00
C ALA A 176 -26.93 14.47 6.98
N GLY A 177 -27.68 14.63 8.05
CA GLY A 177 -27.84 13.62 9.09
C GLY A 177 -26.65 13.50 10.05
N VAL A 178 -25.49 14.09 9.72
CA VAL A 178 -24.27 14.07 10.52
C VAL A 178 -23.74 15.49 10.75
N THR A 179 -22.95 15.65 11.80
CA THR A 179 -22.22 16.88 12.15
C THR A 179 -20.77 16.53 12.45
N GLU A 180 -19.83 17.39 12.09
CA GLU A 180 -18.42 17.17 12.34
C GLU A 180 -18.05 17.59 13.77
N HIS A 181 -17.29 16.74 14.44
CA HIS A 181 -16.78 16.98 15.78
C HIS A 181 -15.27 16.74 15.83
N ALA A 182 -14.54 17.70 16.40
CA ALA A 182 -13.11 17.50 16.66
C ALA A 182 -12.93 16.43 17.76
N GLU A 183 -12.19 15.37 17.46
CA GLU A 183 -11.85 14.30 18.40
C GLU A 183 -10.34 14.17 18.52
N ARG A 184 -9.86 13.90 19.74
CA ARG A 184 -8.44 13.65 20.03
C ARG A 184 -8.26 12.22 20.45
N ILE A 185 -7.27 11.55 19.89
CA ILE A 185 -6.90 10.17 20.23
C ILE A 185 -5.39 10.04 20.36
N LYS A 186 -4.96 9.12 21.20
CA LYS A 186 -3.55 8.70 21.28
C LYS A 186 -3.32 7.51 20.36
N VAL A 187 -2.40 7.66 19.43
CA VAL A 187 -2.03 6.64 18.46
C VAL A 187 -0.68 6.09 18.84
N ARG A 188 -0.59 4.78 19.07
CA ARG A 188 0.68 4.10 19.33
C ARG A 188 1.27 3.61 18.01
N ILE A 189 2.41 4.16 17.63
CA ILE A 189 3.19 3.74 16.48
C ILE A 189 4.12 2.62 16.94
N PRO A 190 4.04 1.41 16.37
CA PRO A 190 4.92 0.32 16.77
C PRO A 190 6.35 0.59 16.29
N ALA A 191 7.34 0.15 17.09
CA ALA A 191 8.73 0.21 16.69
C ALA A 191 8.96 -0.60 15.40
N GLY A 192 9.73 -0.05 14.49
CA GLY A 192 9.99 -0.70 13.21
C GLY A 192 8.91 -0.51 12.14
N ALA A 193 7.88 0.30 12.38
CA ALA A 193 6.87 0.62 11.39
C ALA A 193 7.51 1.06 10.07
N ARG A 194 6.83 0.76 8.95
CA ARG A 194 7.29 1.10 7.60
C ARG A 194 6.42 2.21 7.01
N ASP A 195 6.97 2.93 6.04
CA ASP A 195 6.16 3.84 5.25
C ASP A 195 4.96 3.12 4.62
N GLY A 196 3.79 3.75 4.63
CA GLY A 196 2.54 3.15 4.17
C GLY A 196 1.89 2.14 5.14
N SER A 197 2.53 1.81 6.28
CA SER A 197 1.90 0.95 7.29
C SER A 197 0.61 1.56 7.81
N THR A 198 -0.40 0.73 8.07
CA THR A 198 -1.72 1.17 8.55
C THR A 198 -1.97 0.78 9.99
N ILE A 199 -2.54 1.71 10.76
CA ILE A 199 -3.01 1.49 12.13
C ILE A 199 -4.53 1.64 12.12
N ARG A 200 -5.24 0.59 12.52
CA ARG A 200 -6.69 0.59 12.65
C ARG A 200 -7.10 0.87 14.08
N VAL A 201 -7.93 1.90 14.28
CA VAL A 201 -8.49 2.25 15.58
C VAL A 201 -10.00 1.99 15.55
N GLY A 202 -10.41 0.91 16.20
CA GLY A 202 -11.80 0.44 16.17
C GLY A 202 -12.78 1.44 16.74
N GLY A 203 -13.93 1.62 16.08
CA GLY A 203 -15.03 2.47 16.52
C GLY A 203 -14.72 3.98 16.50
N LYS A 204 -13.62 4.42 15.87
CA LYS A 204 -13.20 5.82 15.77
C LYS A 204 -13.45 6.44 14.40
N GLY A 205 -14.14 5.73 13.52
CA GLY A 205 -14.66 6.23 12.26
C GLY A 205 -15.93 7.04 12.40
N GLY A 206 -16.61 7.32 11.30
CA GLY A 206 -17.85 8.08 11.26
C GLY A 206 -19.02 7.33 11.90
N GLU A 207 -20.01 8.08 12.35
CA GLU A 207 -21.31 7.58 12.82
C GLU A 207 -22.37 7.94 11.78
N ARG A 208 -23.24 7.01 11.44
CA ARG A 208 -24.39 7.26 10.56
C ARG A 208 -25.68 7.54 11.31
N THR A 209 -25.88 6.82 12.41
CA THR A 209 -27.07 6.96 13.28
C THR A 209 -26.63 6.93 14.73
N ALA A 210 -27.40 7.56 15.61
CA ALA A 210 -27.09 7.60 17.05
C ALA A 210 -27.11 6.20 17.72
N SER A 211 -27.76 5.22 17.11
CA SER A 211 -27.87 3.83 17.60
C SER A 211 -27.00 2.83 16.82
N GLY A 212 -26.34 3.28 15.75
CA GLY A 212 -25.50 2.42 14.91
C GLY A 212 -24.08 2.24 15.45
N LYS A 213 -23.42 1.15 15.05
CA LYS A 213 -21.99 0.97 15.31
C LYS A 213 -21.19 1.96 14.47
N SER A 214 -20.27 2.69 15.09
CA SER A 214 -19.30 3.55 14.38
C SER A 214 -18.42 2.73 13.44
N GLY A 215 -17.96 3.34 12.38
CA GLY A 215 -16.86 2.81 11.57
C GLY A 215 -15.53 2.85 12.31
N ASP A 216 -14.46 2.49 11.64
CA ASP A 216 -13.12 2.51 12.21
C ASP A 216 -12.32 3.68 11.61
N LEU A 217 -11.28 4.10 12.31
CA LEU A 217 -10.30 5.05 11.80
C LEU A 217 -9.08 4.28 11.32
N ILE A 218 -8.74 4.43 10.05
CA ILE A 218 -7.59 3.82 9.39
C ILE A 218 -6.54 4.91 9.21
N ILE A 219 -5.44 4.81 9.93
CA ILE A 219 -4.35 5.77 9.90
C ILE A 219 -3.21 5.17 9.08
N ARG A 220 -2.87 5.81 7.97
CA ARG A 220 -1.72 5.42 7.16
C ARG A 220 -0.52 6.25 7.57
N LEU A 221 0.55 5.58 7.98
CA LEU A 221 1.79 6.24 8.38
C LEU A 221 2.55 6.70 7.12
N ARG A 222 2.98 7.97 7.13
CA ARG A 222 3.83 8.55 6.09
C ARG A 222 5.14 8.96 6.69
N MET A 223 6.23 8.30 6.29
CA MET A 223 7.55 8.58 6.81
C MET A 223 8.08 9.92 6.28
N ILE A 224 8.46 10.79 7.21
CA ILE A 224 9.24 11.99 6.87
C ILE A 224 10.70 11.54 6.75
N PRO A 225 11.35 11.75 5.56
CA PRO A 225 12.75 11.38 5.38
C PRO A 225 13.66 12.07 6.39
N HIS A 226 14.66 11.34 6.88
CA HIS A 226 15.68 11.90 7.78
C HIS A 226 16.87 12.43 6.95
N PRO A 227 17.49 13.55 7.31
CA PRO A 227 18.58 14.14 6.52
C PRO A 227 19.84 13.26 6.46
N TYR A 228 20.05 12.40 7.44
CA TYR A 228 21.27 11.57 7.54
C TYR A 228 21.00 10.07 7.41
N PHE A 229 19.83 9.58 7.80
CA PHE A 229 19.55 8.16 7.83
C PHE A 229 18.76 7.72 6.60
N ARG A 230 19.26 6.68 5.95
CA ARG A 230 18.55 5.93 4.92
C ARG A 230 18.26 4.52 5.43
N ARG A 231 17.05 4.02 5.22
CA ARG A 231 16.63 2.70 5.68
C ARG A 231 16.52 1.72 4.52
N GLU A 232 17.09 0.54 4.67
CA GLU A 232 16.95 -0.58 3.76
C GLU A 232 16.53 -1.82 4.57
N GLY A 233 15.25 -2.18 4.47
CA GLY A 233 14.70 -3.25 5.30
C GLY A 233 14.71 -2.92 6.79
N SER A 234 15.52 -3.65 7.57
CA SER A 234 15.78 -3.40 9.00
C SER A 234 17.10 -2.67 9.24
N ASP A 235 17.94 -2.53 8.22
CA ASP A 235 19.23 -1.88 8.32
C ASP A 235 19.12 -0.37 8.08
N ILE A 236 20.04 0.37 8.66
CA ILE A 236 20.17 1.80 8.54
C ILE A 236 21.53 2.13 7.91
N PHE A 237 21.53 3.05 6.97
CA PHE A 237 22.73 3.58 6.34
C PHE A 237 22.89 5.05 6.73
N LEU A 238 24.14 5.40 7.09
CA LEU A 238 24.57 6.75 7.41
C LEU A 238 25.81 7.08 6.59
N ASP A 239 25.72 8.09 5.74
CA ASP A 239 26.90 8.58 5.03
C ASP A 239 27.68 9.52 5.96
N LEU A 240 28.92 9.11 6.30
CA LEU A 240 29.80 9.83 7.20
C LEU A 240 30.89 10.56 6.39
N PRO A 241 30.83 11.89 6.29
CA PRO A 241 31.93 12.63 5.72
C PRO A 241 33.16 12.52 6.63
N VAL A 242 34.30 12.17 6.05
CA VAL A 242 35.60 12.09 6.71
C VAL A 242 36.62 12.89 5.91
N THR A 243 37.54 13.51 6.59
CA THR A 243 38.63 14.22 5.92
C THR A 243 39.64 13.21 5.34
N TYR A 244 40.44 13.66 4.37
CA TYR A 244 41.50 12.86 3.82
C TYR A 244 42.47 12.37 4.90
N SER A 245 42.85 13.25 5.83
CA SER A 245 43.78 12.91 6.95
C SER A 245 43.19 11.85 7.88
N GLU A 246 41.88 11.91 8.18
CA GLU A 246 41.20 10.89 9.00
C GLU A 246 41.09 9.56 8.27
N ALA A 247 40.89 9.57 6.96
CA ALA A 247 40.83 8.35 6.16
C ALA A 247 42.19 7.66 6.08
N VAL A 248 43.30 8.42 5.95
CA VAL A 248 44.66 7.90 5.85
C VAL A 248 45.18 7.43 7.21
N LYS A 249 45.06 8.26 8.25
CA LYS A 249 45.66 7.98 9.57
C LYS A 249 44.76 7.18 10.50
N GLY A 250 43.49 6.99 10.12
CA GLY A 250 42.46 6.52 11.02
C GLY A 250 41.97 7.61 11.99
N ALA A 251 40.79 7.42 12.51
CA ALA A 251 40.16 8.38 13.44
C ALA A 251 39.12 7.69 14.34
N ARG A 252 38.81 8.34 15.46
CA ARG A 252 37.67 7.99 16.30
C ARG A 252 36.63 9.08 16.16
N ILE A 253 35.48 8.76 15.58
CA ILE A 253 34.43 9.73 15.24
C ILE A 253 33.14 9.35 15.94
N SER A 254 32.49 10.30 16.59
CA SER A 254 31.13 10.13 17.14
C SER A 254 30.11 10.21 16.03
N VAL A 255 29.33 9.16 15.85
CA VAL A 255 28.28 9.08 14.83
C VAL A 255 26.90 8.92 15.48
N PRO A 256 25.86 9.56 14.94
CA PRO A 256 24.51 9.37 15.43
C PRO A 256 23.99 7.95 15.13
N THR A 257 23.25 7.39 16.08
CA THR A 257 22.45 6.19 15.86
C THR A 257 21.00 6.45 16.29
N ILE A 258 20.09 5.53 15.97
CA ILE A 258 18.71 5.67 16.44
C ILE A 258 18.59 5.64 17.98
N ASP A 259 19.60 5.15 18.70
CA ASP A 259 19.59 5.07 20.19
C ASP A 259 20.44 6.15 20.86
N GLY A 260 21.08 7.01 20.08
CA GLY A 260 22.01 8.02 20.55
C GLY A 260 23.38 7.91 19.87
N PRO A 261 24.34 8.80 20.17
CA PRO A 261 25.66 8.81 19.54
C PRO A 261 26.51 7.62 20.00
N VAL A 262 27.32 7.10 19.06
CA VAL A 262 28.30 6.02 19.32
C VAL A 262 29.64 6.40 18.67
N THR A 263 30.75 6.16 19.35
CA THR A 263 32.06 6.37 18.78
C THR A 263 32.46 5.19 17.90
N VAL A 264 32.79 5.50 16.64
CA VAL A 264 33.26 4.54 15.65
C VAL A 264 34.74 4.76 15.37
N SER A 265 35.51 3.67 15.27
CA SER A 265 36.90 3.74 14.84
C SER A 265 36.95 3.58 13.31
N VAL A 266 37.45 4.59 12.64
CA VAL A 266 37.79 4.54 11.21
C VAL A 266 39.20 3.94 11.11
N PRO A 267 39.37 2.79 10.44
CA PRO A 267 40.69 2.19 10.28
C PRO A 267 41.59 3.03 9.37
N GLU A 268 42.90 2.94 9.56
CA GLU A 268 43.90 3.55 8.68
C GLU A 268 43.74 3.04 7.23
N GLY A 269 44.03 3.90 6.27
CA GLY A 269 43.93 3.57 4.84
C GLY A 269 42.51 3.27 4.39
N SER A 270 41.47 3.87 5.02
CA SER A 270 40.07 3.70 4.64
C SER A 270 39.74 4.46 3.38
N SER A 271 39.19 3.78 2.39
CA SER A 271 38.68 4.38 1.14
C SER A 271 37.25 4.85 1.27
N SER A 272 36.85 5.80 0.39
CA SER A 272 35.45 6.22 0.24
C SER A 272 34.59 5.01 -0.16
N GLY A 273 33.37 4.94 0.38
CA GLY A 273 32.46 3.81 0.18
C GLY A 273 32.68 2.65 1.17
N ARG A 274 33.74 2.64 1.95
CA ARG A 274 33.95 1.62 3.00
C ARG A 274 32.82 1.66 4.01
N LYS A 275 32.23 0.49 4.32
CA LYS A 275 31.13 0.35 5.26
C LYS A 275 31.63 -0.16 6.61
N LEU A 276 31.34 0.56 7.67
CA LEU A 276 31.60 0.15 9.05
C LEU A 276 30.28 -0.31 9.67
N ARG A 277 30.21 -1.57 10.10
CA ARG A 277 29.00 -2.17 10.65
C ARG A 277 28.88 -1.96 12.15
N LEU A 278 27.79 -1.40 12.59
CA LEU A 278 27.38 -1.30 13.99
C LEU A 278 26.29 -2.33 14.26
N LYS A 279 26.68 -3.48 14.80
CA LYS A 279 25.79 -4.62 15.03
C LYS A 279 24.64 -4.26 15.97
N GLY A 280 23.39 -4.61 15.58
CA GLY A 280 22.19 -4.41 16.37
C GLY A 280 21.77 -2.95 16.56
N ARG A 281 22.29 -2.01 15.75
CA ARG A 281 21.95 -0.58 15.79
C ARG A 281 20.97 -0.15 14.68
N GLY A 282 20.40 -1.11 13.97
CA GLY A 282 19.34 -0.90 13.01
C GLY A 282 17.94 -0.83 13.64
N VAL A 283 16.94 -0.90 12.81
CA VAL A 283 15.51 -0.84 13.20
C VAL A 283 15.07 -2.22 13.72
N PRO A 284 14.29 -2.27 14.81
CA PRO A 284 13.66 -3.52 15.24
C PRO A 284 12.70 -4.06 14.19
N THR A 285 12.66 -5.38 14.02
CA THR A 285 11.63 -6.01 13.19
C THR A 285 10.29 -5.96 13.91
N PRO A 286 9.18 -5.64 13.20
CA PRO A 286 7.85 -5.65 13.80
C PRO A 286 7.54 -7.00 14.43
N GLY A 287 6.98 -7.00 15.64
CA GLY A 287 6.66 -8.23 16.37
C GLY A 287 7.73 -8.73 17.33
N GLY A 288 8.81 -7.97 17.59
CA GLY A 288 9.80 -8.28 18.64
C GLY A 288 10.90 -9.24 18.19
N GLY A 289 11.17 -9.34 16.90
CA GLY A 289 12.28 -10.11 16.32
C GLY A 289 13.65 -9.42 16.47
N SER A 290 14.64 -9.95 15.75
CA SER A 290 16.00 -9.42 15.72
C SER A 290 16.01 -7.98 15.21
N ARG A 291 16.97 -7.23 15.69
CA ARG A 291 17.24 -5.86 15.24
C ARG A 291 18.19 -5.91 14.05
N GLY A 292 18.00 -5.02 13.07
CA GLY A 292 18.96 -4.82 11.98
C GLY A 292 20.25 -4.15 12.48
N ASP A 293 21.13 -3.83 11.56
CA ASP A 293 22.41 -3.18 11.82
C ASP A 293 22.43 -1.75 11.26
N GLN A 294 23.36 -0.94 11.77
CA GLN A 294 23.64 0.33 11.14
C GLN A 294 24.98 0.24 10.40
N TYR A 295 24.96 0.69 9.14
CA TYR A 295 26.15 0.79 8.30
C TYR A 295 26.55 2.26 8.18
N VAL A 296 27.74 2.59 8.62
CA VAL A 296 28.36 3.90 8.43
C VAL A 296 29.21 3.82 7.17
N VAL A 297 28.82 4.54 6.14
CA VAL A 297 29.48 4.58 4.84
C VAL A 297 30.40 5.79 4.81
N LEU A 298 31.71 5.56 4.74
CA LEU A 298 32.70 6.61 4.71
C LEU A 298 32.64 7.36 3.38
N GLN A 299 32.59 8.70 3.44
CA GLN A 299 32.63 9.60 2.29
C GLN A 299 33.82 10.53 2.46
N VAL A 300 34.92 10.27 1.75
CA VAL A 300 36.08 11.14 1.83
C VAL A 300 35.78 12.49 1.19
N ALA A 301 35.80 13.53 1.99
CA ALA A 301 35.52 14.89 1.55
C ALA A 301 36.81 15.55 1.03
N VAL A 302 36.73 16.08 -0.17
CA VAL A 302 37.83 16.87 -0.75
C VAL A 302 37.76 18.28 -0.19
N PRO A 303 38.87 18.84 0.34
CA PRO A 303 38.93 20.22 0.79
C PRO A 303 38.58 21.20 -0.34
N LYS A 304 37.84 22.26 0.00
CA LYS A 304 37.50 23.31 -0.96
C LYS A 304 38.59 24.41 -1.05
N GLU A 305 39.63 24.27 -0.26
CA GLU A 305 40.78 25.18 -0.25
C GLU A 305 41.52 25.15 -1.60
N GLN A 306 41.89 26.31 -2.11
CA GLN A 306 42.53 26.50 -3.42
C GLN A 306 43.79 27.41 -3.31
N SER A 307 44.35 27.56 -2.10
CA SER A 307 45.59 28.33 -1.93
C SER A 307 46.75 27.67 -2.69
N LYS A 308 47.71 28.49 -3.14
CA LYS A 308 48.88 27.98 -3.85
C LYS A 308 49.68 26.99 -2.99
N GLU A 309 49.75 27.22 -1.69
CA GLU A 309 50.39 26.30 -0.74
C GLU A 309 49.68 24.97 -0.70
N PHE A 310 48.34 24.96 -0.59
CA PHE A 310 47.56 23.73 -0.58
C PHE A 310 47.75 22.95 -1.89
N LEU A 311 47.67 23.62 -3.05
CA LEU A 311 47.85 22.95 -4.35
C LEU A 311 49.25 22.35 -4.49
N SER A 312 50.34 23.05 -4.00
CA SER A 312 51.68 22.48 -3.98
C SER A 312 51.80 21.23 -3.12
N LEU A 313 51.05 21.14 -2.02
CA LEU A 313 51.01 19.90 -1.19
C LEU A 313 50.27 18.80 -1.93
N VAL A 314 49.22 19.09 -2.67
CA VAL A 314 48.47 18.13 -3.50
C VAL A 314 49.36 17.57 -4.63
N ASP A 315 50.15 18.45 -5.32
CA ASP A 315 51.11 18.01 -6.34
C ASP A 315 52.16 17.03 -5.77
N ARG A 316 52.63 17.28 -4.57
CA ARG A 316 53.57 16.36 -3.88
C ARG A 316 52.90 15.04 -3.48
N LEU A 317 51.61 15.09 -3.15
CA LEU A 317 50.83 13.90 -2.81
C LEU A 317 50.62 12.99 -4.04
N ALA A 318 50.46 13.59 -5.24
CA ALA A 318 50.27 12.86 -6.48
C ALA A 318 51.39 11.85 -6.79
N ALA A 319 52.60 12.08 -6.25
CA ALA A 319 53.70 11.13 -6.37
C ALA A 319 53.45 9.77 -5.67
N PHE A 320 52.46 9.70 -4.77
CA PHE A 320 52.13 8.49 -4.02
C PHE A 320 50.80 7.85 -4.51
N GLU A 321 50.19 8.42 -5.57
CA GLU A 321 48.96 7.89 -6.15
C GLU A 321 49.26 6.66 -7.02
N ASP A 322 48.31 5.73 -7.06
CA ASP A 322 48.36 4.57 -7.95
C ASP A 322 48.11 5.00 -9.42
N PRO A 323 49.16 4.95 -10.29
CA PRO A 323 49.01 5.34 -11.70
C PRO A 323 48.05 4.42 -12.46
N ASN A 324 47.73 3.24 -11.92
CA ASN A 324 46.93 2.22 -12.55
C ASN A 324 45.51 2.08 -11.95
N LEU A 325 45.05 3.10 -11.20
CA LEU A 325 43.76 3.09 -10.47
C LEU A 325 42.56 2.70 -11.35
N ARG A 326 42.63 2.93 -12.67
CA ARG A 326 41.58 2.64 -13.65
C ARG A 326 41.97 1.51 -14.64
N GLY A 327 43.03 0.76 -14.35
CA GLY A 327 43.58 -0.26 -15.27
C GLY A 327 42.64 -1.43 -15.63
N GLY A 328 41.54 -1.60 -14.96
CA GLY A 328 40.53 -2.62 -15.24
C GLY A 328 39.29 -2.15 -16.03
N TRP A 329 39.31 -0.94 -16.57
CA TRP A 329 38.13 -0.36 -17.27
C TRP A 329 38.15 -0.56 -18.80
N ASN A 330 39.18 -1.27 -19.35
CA ASN A 330 39.31 -1.61 -20.77
C ASN A 330 38.81 -3.02 -21.06
#